data_5bd952744c32a96390100756e8bb2cdb
#
_entry.id   5bd952744c32a96390100756e8bb2cdb
#
_cell.length_a   1.000
_cell.length_b   1.000
_cell.length_c   1.000
_cell.angle_alpha   90.00
_cell.angle_beta   90.00
_cell.angle_gamma   90.00
#
_symmetry.space_group_name_H-M   'P 1'
#
loop_
_entity.id
_entity.type
_entity.pdbx_description
1 polymer ?
#
loop_
_entity_poly.entity_id
_entity_poly.type
_entity_poly.pdbx_seq_one_letter_code
_entity_poly.pdbx_strand_id
1 'polypeptide(L)'
;MNTTKMRAGGLAILIAATGTFGLAACSSEADAEAGTGTEVAEEATVDVATDLETAKAAVDEALADDDWAQVMLASDVDGPTVKYGLMVMPFVKSEAAARVTGTVDIDGGDYVIEAESAATGETWQIDQDGTITQVTE
;
A
#
# COMPACT_ATOMS: atom_id res chain seq x y z
N MET A 1 0.84 -42.51 -2.13
CA MET A 1 0.06 -42.75 -3.34
C MET A 1 -1.01 -41.68 -3.43
N ASN A 2 -0.72 -40.58 -4.04
CA ASN A 2 -1.75 -39.61 -4.29
C ASN A 2 -1.61 -39.05 -5.67
N THR A 3 -2.63 -39.26 -6.37
CA THR A 3 -2.79 -39.05 -7.78
C THR A 3 -3.00 -37.59 -8.09
N THR A 4 -2.10 -37.05 -8.82
CA THR A 4 -2.16 -35.73 -9.43
C THR A 4 -3.21 -35.73 -10.52
N LYS A 5 -4.20 -34.90 -10.43
CA LYS A 5 -5.09 -34.62 -11.55
C LYS A 5 -4.77 -33.28 -12.14
N MET A 6 -4.05 -33.32 -13.22
CA MET A 6 -3.93 -32.19 -14.13
C MET A 6 -5.27 -31.97 -14.84
N ARG A 7 -5.75 -30.76 -14.80
CA ARG A 7 -6.76 -30.33 -15.75
C ARG A 7 -6.22 -29.17 -16.55
N ALA A 8 -5.86 -29.49 -17.74
CA ALA A 8 -5.64 -28.52 -18.78
C ALA A 8 -7.00 -28.10 -19.33
N GLY A 9 -7.25 -26.86 -19.38
CA GLY A 9 -8.40 -26.28 -20.06
C GLY A 9 -7.97 -24.99 -20.71
N GLY A 10 -7.58 -25.09 -21.94
CA GLY A 10 -7.32 -23.95 -22.77
C GLY A 10 -8.61 -23.34 -23.28
N LEU A 11 -8.72 -22.05 -23.21
CA LEU A 11 -9.69 -21.33 -23.99
C LEU A 11 -9.01 -20.08 -24.56
N ALA A 12 -8.68 -20.18 -25.81
CA ALA A 12 -8.22 -19.05 -26.58
C ALA A 12 -9.43 -18.28 -27.07
N ILE A 13 -9.54 -17.05 -26.66
CA ILE A 13 -10.50 -16.14 -27.28
C ILE A 13 -9.71 -15.06 -27.99
N LEU A 14 -9.69 -15.20 -29.29
CA LEU A 14 -9.22 -14.17 -30.20
C LEU A 14 -10.36 -13.19 -30.38
N ILE A 15 -10.21 -12.01 -29.91
CA ILE A 15 -11.06 -10.90 -30.27
C ILE A 15 -10.20 -9.90 -31.02
N ALA A 16 -10.29 -9.97 -32.31
CA ALA A 16 -9.77 -8.95 -33.17
C ALA A 16 -10.82 -7.85 -33.28
N ALA A 17 -10.60 -6.77 -32.65
CA ALA A 17 -11.37 -5.57 -32.86
C ALA A 17 -10.45 -4.54 -33.47
N THR A 18 -10.51 -4.44 -34.74
CA THR A 18 -9.92 -3.34 -35.48
C THR A 18 -10.83 -2.15 -35.35
N GLY A 19 -10.51 -1.28 -34.49
CA GLY A 19 -11.15 0.01 -34.39
C GLY A 19 -10.15 1.08 -34.73
N THR A 20 -10.15 1.51 -35.94
CA THR A 20 -9.40 2.68 -36.30
C THR A 20 -10.19 3.90 -35.90
N PHE A 21 -9.78 4.53 -34.86
CA PHE A 21 -10.28 5.82 -34.55
C PHE A 21 -9.20 6.83 -34.78
N GLY A 22 -9.55 7.67 -35.64
CA GLY A 22 -8.76 8.79 -36.00
C GLY A 22 -8.46 9.73 -34.89
N LEU A 23 -7.33 10.11 -34.96
CA LEU A 23 -6.66 11.14 -34.38
C LEU A 23 -7.34 12.38 -34.37
N ALA A 24 -7.63 12.77 -33.28
CA ALA A 24 -7.57 14.13 -33.01
C ALA A 24 -6.30 14.35 -32.24
N ALA A 25 -5.37 14.69 -32.92
CA ALA A 25 -4.17 15.13 -32.33
C ALA A 25 -4.40 16.48 -31.74
N CYS A 26 -4.49 16.50 -30.55
CA CYS A 26 -4.19 17.65 -29.79
C CYS A 26 -3.16 17.27 -28.81
N SER A 27 -2.17 17.41 -29.21
CA SER A 27 -1.21 18.09 -28.76
C SER A 27 -1.25 18.64 -27.46
N SER A 28 -0.41 18.64 -26.86
CA SER A 28 -0.04 19.18 -25.79
C SER A 28 0.12 18.40 -24.83
N GLU A 29 1.07 18.33 -24.81
CA GLU A 29 1.81 18.40 -23.95
C GLU A 29 1.52 17.90 -22.84
N ALA A 30 2.01 17.37 -22.48
CA ALA A 30 2.20 17.26 -21.43
C ALA A 30 2.02 16.32 -20.72
N ASP A 31 1.53 15.77 -20.52
CA ASP A 31 1.29 14.99 -19.64
C ASP A 31 1.37 13.72 -19.98
N ALA A 32 2.38 13.33 -20.15
CA ALA A 32 2.70 12.11 -20.50
C ALA A 32 2.26 11.05 -19.63
N GLU A 33 2.14 11.30 -18.48
CA GLU A 33 1.80 10.30 -17.62
C GLU A 33 0.51 9.89 -17.74
N ALA A 34 -0.20 10.52 -18.32
CA ALA A 34 -1.56 10.20 -18.43
C ALA A 34 -1.85 8.92 -19.06
N GLY A 35 -0.93 8.31 -19.57
CA GLY A 35 -1.19 7.09 -20.25
C GLY A 35 -1.88 6.00 -19.49
N THR A 36 -1.92 6.08 -18.20
CA THR A 36 -2.47 5.01 -17.43
C THR A 36 -3.64 5.47 -16.65
N GLY A 37 -4.60 5.93 -17.31
CA GLY A 37 -5.75 6.53 -16.67
C GLY A 37 -6.38 5.72 -15.56
N THR A 38 -6.35 4.43 -15.66
CA THR A 38 -6.92 3.59 -14.62
C THR A 38 -6.12 3.64 -13.34
N GLU A 39 -4.82 3.59 -13.46
CA GLU A 39 -3.97 3.65 -12.30
C GLU A 39 -4.01 5.01 -11.63
N VAL A 40 -4.11 6.04 -12.41
CA VAL A 40 -4.24 7.38 -11.87
C VAL A 40 -5.51 7.52 -11.03
N ALA A 41 -6.58 6.89 -11.46
CA ALA A 41 -7.81 6.93 -10.69
C ALA A 41 -7.66 6.20 -9.36
N GLU A 42 -6.95 5.09 -9.35
CA GLU A 42 -6.72 4.36 -8.12
C GLU A 42 -5.80 5.14 -7.18
N GLU A 43 -4.76 5.73 -7.71
CA GLU A 43 -3.87 6.53 -6.90
C GLU A 43 -4.57 7.75 -6.30
N ALA A 44 -5.45 8.35 -7.05
CA ALA A 44 -6.21 9.47 -6.55
C ALA A 44 -7.16 9.08 -5.41
N THR A 45 -7.57 7.82 -5.38
CA THR A 45 -8.43 7.32 -4.33
C THR A 45 -7.66 6.99 -3.06
N VAL A 46 -6.42 6.54 -3.20
CA VAL A 46 -5.59 6.15 -2.06
C VAL A 46 -4.50 7.20 -1.85
N ASP A 47 -4.89 8.35 -1.37
CA ASP A 47 -3.95 9.46 -1.13
C ASP A 47 -3.00 9.20 0.04
N VAL A 48 -3.32 8.24 0.90
CA VAL A 48 -2.48 7.84 2.02
C VAL A 48 -1.54 6.66 1.72
N ALA A 49 -1.49 6.21 0.45
CA ALA A 49 -0.66 5.07 0.08
C ALA A 49 0.81 5.27 0.44
N THR A 50 1.36 6.43 0.17
CA THR A 50 2.76 6.73 0.50
C THR A 50 3.01 6.68 2.00
N ASP A 51 2.07 7.17 2.80
CA ASP A 51 2.18 7.11 4.26
C ASP A 51 2.15 5.67 4.75
N LEU A 52 1.26 4.86 4.20
CA LEU A 52 1.16 3.44 4.53
C LEU A 52 2.43 2.69 4.15
N GLU A 53 2.96 2.92 2.96
CA GLU A 53 4.19 2.28 2.50
C GLU A 53 5.40 2.69 3.34
N THR A 54 5.49 3.96 3.70
CA THR A 54 6.57 4.46 4.54
C THR A 54 6.49 3.87 5.95
N ALA A 55 5.30 3.80 6.51
CA ALA A 55 5.08 3.18 7.80
C ALA A 55 5.43 1.69 7.78
N LYS A 56 5.01 0.99 6.72
CA LYS A 56 5.37 -0.42 6.52
C LYS A 56 6.88 -0.62 6.46
N ALA A 57 7.57 0.21 5.70
CA ALA A 57 9.03 0.13 5.60
C ALA A 57 9.71 0.28 6.97
N ALA A 58 9.20 1.15 7.81
CA ALA A 58 9.72 1.32 9.18
C ALA A 58 9.47 0.07 10.03
N VAL A 59 8.31 -0.55 9.92
CA VAL A 59 8.00 -1.79 10.62
C VAL A 59 8.87 -2.94 10.11
N ASP A 60 9.02 -3.07 8.80
CA ASP A 60 9.86 -4.10 8.20
C ASP A 60 11.32 -3.97 8.65
N GLU A 61 11.81 -2.75 8.75
CA GLU A 61 13.17 -2.49 9.25
C GLU A 61 13.30 -2.93 10.71
N ALA A 62 12.32 -2.65 11.53
CA ALA A 62 12.31 -3.07 12.92
C ALA A 62 12.31 -4.60 13.03
N LEU A 63 11.51 -5.28 12.23
CA LEU A 63 11.41 -6.73 12.24
C LEU A 63 12.64 -7.42 11.64
N ALA A 64 13.40 -6.73 10.80
CA ALA A 64 14.66 -7.27 10.29
C ALA A 64 15.74 -7.35 11.36
N ASP A 65 15.62 -6.54 12.41
CA ASP A 65 16.58 -6.52 13.50
C ASP A 65 16.24 -7.58 14.56
N ASP A 66 14.97 -7.70 14.92
CA ASP A 66 14.53 -8.65 15.93
C ASP A 66 13.03 -8.94 15.77
N ASP A 67 12.56 -9.99 16.46
CA ASP A 67 11.15 -10.34 16.47
C ASP A 67 10.41 -9.53 17.52
N TRP A 68 9.88 -8.41 17.13
CA TRP A 68 9.10 -7.56 18.01
C TRP A 68 7.62 -7.95 17.99
N ALA A 69 7.01 -7.97 19.16
CA ALA A 69 5.56 -8.17 19.26
C ALA A 69 4.78 -6.90 18.95
N GLN A 70 5.42 -5.76 19.12
CA GLN A 70 4.83 -4.47 18.80
C GLN A 70 5.91 -3.51 18.32
N VAL A 71 5.55 -2.68 17.35
CA VAL A 71 6.40 -1.61 16.86
C VAL A 71 5.63 -0.30 16.97
N MET A 72 6.21 0.69 17.61
CA MET A 72 5.63 2.01 17.72
C MET A 72 6.20 2.93 16.63
N LEU A 73 5.34 3.67 15.98
CA LEU A 73 5.72 4.70 15.03
C LEU A 73 5.61 6.05 15.72
N ALA A 74 6.69 6.78 15.81
CA ALA A 74 6.74 8.05 16.52
C ALA A 74 7.51 9.11 15.74
N SER A 75 7.05 10.35 15.83
CA SER A 75 7.69 11.46 15.14
C SER A 75 8.73 12.19 15.97
N ASP A 76 8.84 11.83 17.23
CA ASP A 76 9.72 12.52 18.18
C ASP A 76 11.01 11.74 18.50
N VAL A 77 11.34 10.75 17.70
CA VAL A 77 12.58 10.00 17.80
C VAL A 77 13.43 10.21 16.55
N ASP A 78 14.74 10.30 16.74
CA ASP A 78 15.65 10.54 15.62
C ASP A 78 16.07 9.25 14.92
N GLY A 79 15.82 8.12 15.51
CA GLY A 79 16.18 6.82 14.95
C GLY A 79 15.56 5.69 15.75
N PRO A 80 15.74 4.44 15.27
CA PRO A 80 15.21 3.28 15.99
C PRO A 80 15.68 3.25 17.43
N THR A 81 14.76 3.07 18.36
CA THR A 81 15.07 3.03 19.79
C THR A 81 14.12 2.09 20.51
N VAL A 82 14.57 1.50 21.59
CA VAL A 82 13.75 0.61 22.39
C VAL A 82 13.20 1.38 23.59
N LYS A 83 11.90 1.47 23.69
CA LYS A 83 11.21 2.09 24.81
C LYS A 83 10.02 1.24 25.24
N TYR A 84 9.78 1.17 26.51
CA TYR A 84 8.61 0.45 27.05
C TYR A 84 8.53 -1.02 26.63
N GLY A 85 9.68 -1.64 26.33
CA GLY A 85 9.73 -3.04 25.93
C GLY A 85 9.36 -3.29 24.47
N LEU A 86 9.30 -2.26 23.65
CA LEU A 86 9.01 -2.37 22.22
C LEU A 86 9.95 -1.50 21.39
N MET A 87 10.01 -1.78 20.11
CA MET A 87 10.80 -0.99 19.18
C MET A 87 10.02 0.26 18.77
N VAL A 88 10.65 1.41 18.86
CA VAL A 88 10.09 2.69 18.39
C VAL A 88 10.85 3.12 17.16
N MET A 89 10.14 3.26 16.05
CA MET A 89 10.69 3.65 14.76
C MET A 89 10.32 5.09 14.43
N PRO A 90 11.24 5.86 13.84
CA PRO A 90 10.91 7.21 13.41
C PRO A 90 9.94 7.17 12.21
N PHE A 91 8.86 7.90 12.34
CA PHE A 91 7.87 8.02 11.29
C PHE A 91 7.11 9.34 11.41
N VAL A 92 6.99 10.04 10.31
CA VAL A 92 6.20 11.26 10.22
C VAL A 92 5.21 11.11 9.09
N LYS A 93 3.93 11.18 9.40
CA LYS A 93 2.90 11.14 8.37
C LYS A 93 2.91 12.43 7.54
N SER A 94 2.46 12.33 6.30
CA SER A 94 2.28 13.50 5.46
C SER A 94 0.94 14.20 5.77
N GLU A 95 0.71 15.31 5.08
CA GLU A 95 -0.57 16.03 5.21
C GLU A 95 -1.74 15.28 4.58
N ALA A 96 -1.46 14.31 3.72
CA ALA A 96 -2.49 13.48 3.10
C ALA A 96 -3.20 12.59 4.13
N ALA A 97 -2.51 12.20 5.18
CA ALA A 97 -3.08 11.38 6.25
C ALA A 97 -3.48 12.23 7.44
N ALA A 98 -4.73 12.14 7.84
CA ALA A 98 -5.18 12.74 9.09
C ALA A 98 -4.63 11.96 10.29
N ARG A 99 -4.51 10.66 10.14
CA ARG A 99 -4.04 9.76 11.19
C ARG A 99 -3.38 8.53 10.58
N VAL A 100 -2.37 8.02 11.25
CA VAL A 100 -1.74 6.72 10.93
C VAL A 100 -1.60 5.95 12.24
N THR A 101 -1.71 4.63 12.19
CA THR A 101 -1.54 3.77 13.36
C THR A 101 -0.24 4.07 14.08
N GLY A 102 -0.33 4.37 15.36
CA GLY A 102 0.86 4.70 16.17
C GLY A 102 1.58 3.48 16.70
N THR A 103 0.85 2.46 17.12
CA THR A 103 1.43 1.21 17.60
C THR A 103 0.91 0.06 16.75
N VAL A 104 1.83 -0.67 16.15
CA VAL A 104 1.52 -1.79 15.27
C VAL A 104 1.74 -3.08 16.02
N ASP A 105 0.70 -3.89 16.14
CA ASP A 105 0.80 -5.21 16.77
C ASP A 105 1.28 -6.22 15.73
N ILE A 106 2.25 -7.03 16.11
CA ILE A 106 2.86 -8.02 15.25
C ILE A 106 2.50 -9.41 15.75
N ASP A 107 1.92 -10.22 14.91
CA ASP A 107 1.54 -11.57 15.27
C ASP A 107 2.21 -12.56 14.32
N GLY A 108 3.33 -13.11 14.76
CA GLY A 108 4.09 -14.08 13.95
C GLY A 108 4.66 -13.52 12.65
N GLY A 109 4.84 -12.22 12.58
CA GLY A 109 5.28 -11.52 11.36
C GLY A 109 4.16 -10.86 10.59
N ASP A 110 2.91 -11.15 10.94
CA ASP A 110 1.76 -10.53 10.30
C ASP A 110 1.37 -9.26 11.05
N TYR A 111 1.03 -8.23 10.31
CA TYR A 111 0.59 -6.97 10.89
C TYR A 111 -0.26 -6.17 9.89
N VAL A 112 -0.96 -5.18 10.39
CA VAL A 112 -1.74 -4.24 9.59
C VAL A 112 -1.51 -2.83 10.11
N ILE A 113 -1.31 -1.90 9.20
CA ILE A 113 -1.19 -0.47 9.50
C ILE A 113 -2.34 0.25 8.84
N GLU A 114 -3.03 1.09 9.59
CA GLU A 114 -4.15 1.87 9.07
C GLU A 114 -3.78 3.34 8.95
N ALA A 115 -4.33 4.00 7.95
CA ALA A 115 -4.23 5.44 7.78
C ALA A 115 -5.57 6.01 7.33
N GLU A 116 -5.93 7.15 7.89
CA GLU A 116 -7.14 7.85 7.53
C GLU A 116 -6.80 9.01 6.61
N SER A 117 -7.46 9.10 5.47
CA SER A 117 -7.29 10.19 4.54
C SER A 117 -7.81 11.51 5.12
N ALA A 118 -7.00 12.54 5.08
CA ALA A 118 -7.42 13.88 5.50
C ALA A 118 -8.40 14.51 4.52
N ALA A 119 -8.35 14.12 3.26
CA ALA A 119 -9.22 14.67 2.23
C ALA A 119 -10.62 14.04 2.22
N THR A 120 -10.70 12.73 2.41
CA THR A 120 -11.97 12.00 2.27
C THR A 120 -12.51 11.45 3.58
N GLY A 121 -11.67 11.30 4.59
CA GLY A 121 -12.04 10.65 5.85
C GLY A 121 -12.13 9.13 5.76
N GLU A 122 -11.76 8.57 4.62
CA GLU A 122 -11.74 7.12 4.45
C GLU A 122 -10.53 6.52 5.11
N THR A 123 -10.68 5.33 5.66
CA THR A 123 -9.58 4.60 6.26
C THR A 123 -9.07 3.53 5.31
N TRP A 124 -7.77 3.50 5.14
CA TRP A 124 -7.07 2.53 4.32
C TRP A 124 -6.09 1.75 5.19
N GLN A 125 -5.80 0.53 4.83
CA GLN A 125 -4.85 -0.30 5.54
C GLN A 125 -3.86 -0.95 4.58
N ILE A 126 -2.67 -1.22 5.09
CA ILE A 126 -1.64 -1.99 4.40
C ILE A 126 -1.25 -3.18 5.28
N ASP A 127 -1.09 -4.33 4.69
CA ASP A 127 -0.65 -5.53 5.39
C ASP A 127 0.86 -5.78 5.20
N GLN A 128 1.37 -6.83 5.83
CA GLN A 128 2.79 -7.19 5.72
C GLN A 128 3.24 -7.51 4.30
N ASP A 129 2.32 -7.88 3.43
CA ASP A 129 2.64 -8.17 2.02
C ASP A 129 2.64 -6.91 1.15
N GLY A 130 2.23 -5.79 1.69
CA GLY A 130 2.15 -4.53 0.96
C GLY A 130 0.82 -4.32 0.23
N THR A 131 -0.19 -5.12 0.55
CA THR A 131 -1.51 -4.96 -0.05
C THR A 131 -2.27 -3.85 0.63
N ILE A 132 -2.72 -2.88 -0.14
CA ILE A 132 -3.52 -1.76 0.38
C ILE A 132 -4.98 -2.01 0.08
N THR A 133 -5.81 -1.94 1.11
CA THR A 133 -7.26 -2.12 1.00
C THR A 133 -8.00 -1.06 1.79
N GLN A 134 -9.20 -0.74 1.35
CA GLN A 134 -10.06 0.18 2.08
C GLN A 134 -10.74 -0.53 3.23
N VAL A 135 -10.73 0.07 4.38
CA VAL A 135 -11.47 -0.43 5.55
C VAL A 135 -12.90 0.05 5.43
N THR A 136 -13.82 -0.90 5.33
CA THR A 136 -15.25 -0.57 5.27
C THR A 136 -15.93 -1.11 6.50
N GLU A 137 -16.74 -0.28 7.11
CA GLU A 137 -17.53 -0.68 8.27
C GLU A 137 -18.88 -1.28 7.89
#